data_6262f4fa5552a995b9b0bc057acf9d1c
#
_entry.id   6262f4fa5552a995b9b0bc057acf9d1c
#
_cell.length_a   1.000
_cell.length_b   1.000
_cell.length_c   1.000
_cell.angle_alpha   90.00
_cell.angle_beta   90.00
_cell.angle_gamma   90.00
#
_symmetry.space_group_name_H-M   'P 1'
#
loop_
_entity.id
_entity.type
_entity.pdbx_description
1 polymer ?
#
loop_
_entity_poly.entity_id
_entity_poly.type
_entity_poly.pdbx_seq_one_letter_code
_entity_poly.pdbx_strand_id
1 'polypeptide(L)'
;MKKETRLQFPMFTNATSEWTPPETLPDLSGAAEMAVDLETRDPGLKTSGPGWPTGNGEVVGVGIATADWSGYVPFGHGGGGNLDKRIVCRWLKKILSGPGDKICHNAQYDIGWLRQLGIPVKGRIIDTMITASLLDENRFSYSLNALSFDYLGKTKSEA
;
A
#
# COMPACT_ATOMS: atom_id res chain seq x y z
N MET A 1 -52.55 0.75 -21.85
CA MET A 1 -51.72 0.71 -20.65
C MET A 1 -50.28 0.99 -21.07
N LYS A 2 -49.74 2.19 -20.76
CA LYS A 2 -48.33 2.54 -21.03
C LYS A 2 -47.48 1.99 -19.89
N LYS A 3 -46.47 1.15 -20.18
CA LYS A 3 -45.47 0.73 -19.21
C LYS A 3 -44.55 1.92 -18.89
N GLU A 4 -44.58 2.41 -17.68
CA GLU A 4 -43.58 3.36 -17.17
C GLU A 4 -42.25 2.63 -17.00
N THR A 5 -41.28 3.04 -17.79
CA THR A 5 -39.87 2.64 -17.65
C THR A 5 -39.30 3.39 -16.45
N ARG A 6 -39.12 2.69 -15.31
CA ARG A 6 -38.37 3.25 -14.18
C ARG A 6 -36.91 3.44 -14.61
N LEU A 7 -36.46 4.69 -14.67
CA LEU A 7 -35.06 5.03 -14.77
C LEU A 7 -34.35 4.58 -13.47
N GLN A 8 -33.54 3.54 -13.56
CA GLN A 8 -32.59 3.19 -12.50
C GLN A 8 -31.47 4.24 -12.53
N PHE A 9 -31.47 5.13 -11.55
CA PHE A 9 -30.30 5.96 -11.28
C PHE A 9 -29.18 5.04 -10.75
N PRO A 10 -27.93 5.19 -11.20
CA PRO A 10 -26.81 4.44 -10.61
C PRO A 10 -26.68 4.85 -9.14
N MET A 11 -26.77 3.85 -8.26
CA MET A 11 -26.78 4.01 -6.80
C MET A 11 -25.39 4.39 -6.23
N PHE A 12 -24.39 4.55 -7.11
CA PHE A 12 -23.04 4.98 -6.75
C PHE A 12 -22.66 6.14 -7.66
N THR A 13 -22.75 7.34 -7.13
CA THR A 13 -21.99 8.46 -7.68
C THR A 13 -20.52 8.11 -7.42
N ASN A 14 -19.69 7.98 -8.47
CA ASN A 14 -18.25 7.93 -8.31
C ASN A 14 -17.87 9.20 -7.54
N ALA A 15 -17.42 9.04 -6.30
CA ALA A 15 -16.81 10.13 -5.56
C ALA A 15 -15.58 10.54 -6.40
N THR A 16 -15.63 11.70 -7.00
CA THR A 16 -14.46 12.28 -7.68
C THR A 16 -13.49 12.67 -6.57
N SER A 17 -12.49 11.83 -6.34
CA SER A 17 -11.38 12.19 -5.47
C SER A 17 -10.63 13.35 -6.13
N GLU A 18 -10.46 14.47 -5.41
CA GLU A 18 -9.59 15.56 -5.84
C GLU A 18 -8.10 15.20 -5.78
N TRP A 19 -7.78 14.02 -5.27
CA TRP A 19 -6.43 13.52 -5.18
C TRP A 19 -5.83 13.27 -6.57
N THR A 20 -4.63 13.80 -6.79
CA THR A 20 -3.84 13.59 -8.01
C THR A 20 -2.53 12.90 -7.67
N PRO A 21 -2.03 11.97 -8.53
CA PRO A 21 -0.73 11.36 -8.33
C PRO A 21 0.37 12.42 -8.35
N PRO A 22 1.50 12.19 -7.65
CA PRO A 22 2.61 13.13 -7.65
C PRO A 22 3.16 13.29 -9.09
N GLU A 23 3.37 14.53 -9.52
CA GLU A 23 3.92 14.84 -10.85
C GLU A 23 5.34 14.33 -11.02
N THR A 24 6.11 14.30 -9.93
CA THR A 24 7.50 13.86 -9.91
C THR A 24 7.75 12.90 -8.74
N LEU A 25 8.59 11.89 -8.98
CA LEU A 25 9.01 10.94 -7.96
C LEU A 25 10.31 11.45 -7.31
N PRO A 26 10.31 11.82 -6.01
CA PRO A 26 11.48 12.36 -5.33
C PRO A 26 12.58 11.31 -5.14
N ASP A 27 13.80 11.75 -4.96
CA ASP A 27 14.88 10.87 -4.54
C ASP A 27 14.88 10.71 -3.01
N LEU A 28 14.38 9.56 -2.55
CA LEU A 28 14.31 9.20 -1.15
C LEU A 28 15.40 8.21 -0.73
N SER A 29 16.41 7.96 -1.57
CA SER A 29 17.43 6.93 -1.32
C SER A 29 18.31 7.21 -0.08
N GLY A 30 18.37 8.46 0.36
CA GLY A 30 19.09 8.90 1.57
C GLY A 30 18.26 8.94 2.84
N ALA A 31 16.95 8.58 2.80
CA ALA A 31 16.11 8.59 3.98
C ALA A 31 16.61 7.60 5.03
N ALA A 32 16.70 8.06 6.30
CA ALA A 32 17.11 7.22 7.42
C ALA A 32 16.07 6.11 7.71
N GLU A 33 14.81 6.44 7.53
CA GLU A 33 13.68 5.52 7.66
C GLU A 33 12.59 5.83 6.63
N MET A 34 11.84 4.82 6.25
CA MET A 34 10.80 4.90 5.24
C MET A 34 9.67 3.91 5.54
N ALA A 35 8.46 4.42 5.71
CA ALA A 35 7.27 3.57 5.75
C ALA A 35 6.88 3.16 4.32
N VAL A 36 6.49 1.90 4.15
CA VAL A 36 6.13 1.30 2.86
C VAL A 36 4.87 0.47 3.04
N ASP A 37 3.85 0.73 2.20
CA ASP A 37 2.58 0.01 2.16
C ASP A 37 2.19 -0.22 0.70
N LEU A 38 1.85 -1.46 0.32
CA LEU A 38 1.48 -1.80 -1.05
C LEU A 38 -0.03 -1.96 -1.18
N GLU A 39 -0.58 -1.37 -2.22
CA GLU A 39 -1.93 -1.70 -2.65
C GLU A 39 -1.87 -2.78 -3.75
N THR A 40 -2.64 -3.83 -3.57
CA THR A 40 -2.59 -5.01 -4.44
C THR A 40 -3.98 -5.42 -4.92
N ARG A 41 -4.01 -6.01 -6.10
CA ARG A 41 -5.13 -6.84 -6.53
C ARG A 41 -4.73 -8.29 -6.30
N ASP A 42 -5.22 -8.89 -5.22
CA ASP A 42 -4.90 -10.25 -4.78
C ASP A 42 -6.19 -11.06 -4.59
N PRO A 43 -6.75 -11.62 -5.69
CA PRO A 43 -8.08 -12.24 -5.65
C PRO A 43 -8.13 -13.51 -4.79
N GLY A 44 -6.99 -14.17 -4.61
CA GLY A 44 -6.88 -15.40 -3.82
C GLY A 44 -6.57 -15.19 -2.34
N LEU A 45 -6.28 -13.97 -1.91
CA LEU A 45 -5.74 -13.70 -0.57
C LEU A 45 -6.51 -14.38 0.58
N LYS A 46 -7.85 -14.31 0.53
CA LYS A 46 -8.71 -14.85 1.60
C LYS A 46 -8.92 -16.36 1.53
N THR A 47 -8.65 -16.99 0.41
CA THR A 47 -8.93 -18.43 0.16
C THR A 47 -7.68 -19.29 0.05
N SER A 48 -6.62 -18.74 -0.54
CA SER A 48 -5.40 -19.48 -0.89
C SER A 48 -4.14 -18.84 -0.32
N GLY A 49 -4.30 -17.73 0.40
CA GLY A 49 -3.17 -16.90 0.88
C GLY A 49 -2.63 -15.94 -0.18
N PRO A 50 -1.49 -15.29 0.11
CA PRO A 50 -0.92 -14.29 -0.77
C PRO A 50 -0.61 -14.82 -2.17
N GLY A 51 -0.96 -14.06 -3.21
CA GLY A 51 -0.75 -14.46 -4.61
C GLY A 51 0.67 -14.28 -5.13
N TRP A 52 1.55 -13.56 -4.41
CA TRP A 52 2.92 -13.27 -4.87
C TRP A 52 3.78 -14.53 -5.14
N PRO A 53 3.67 -15.67 -4.42
CA PRO A 53 4.47 -16.87 -4.72
C PRO A 53 4.07 -17.54 -6.03
N THR A 54 2.81 -17.42 -6.42
CA THR A 54 2.23 -18.08 -7.61
C THR A 54 2.04 -17.14 -8.79
N GLY A 55 2.24 -15.82 -8.60
CA GLY A 55 1.93 -14.81 -9.59
C GLY A 55 0.43 -14.55 -9.78
N ASN A 56 -0.41 -14.98 -8.84
CA ASN A 56 -1.86 -14.77 -8.90
C ASN A 56 -2.23 -13.44 -8.24
N GLY A 57 -2.20 -12.37 -9.03
CA GLY A 57 -2.47 -11.01 -8.61
C GLY A 57 -1.37 -10.05 -9.04
N GLU A 58 -1.46 -8.82 -8.58
CA GLU A 58 -0.51 -7.76 -8.95
C GLU A 58 -0.50 -6.61 -7.93
N VAL A 59 0.61 -5.89 -7.87
CA VAL A 59 0.69 -4.61 -7.16
C VAL A 59 0.11 -3.52 -8.05
N VAL A 60 -0.80 -2.72 -7.52
CA VAL A 60 -1.50 -1.64 -8.23
C VAL A 60 -1.04 -0.25 -7.79
N GLY A 61 -0.42 -0.14 -6.63
CA GLY A 61 0.12 1.12 -6.12
C GLY A 61 0.99 0.91 -4.89
N VAL A 62 1.65 1.98 -4.47
CA VAL A 62 2.50 2.00 -3.27
C VAL A 62 2.35 3.31 -2.52
N GLY A 63 2.14 3.23 -1.22
CA GLY A 63 2.28 4.32 -0.27
C GLY A 63 3.70 4.37 0.29
N ILE A 64 4.31 5.53 0.27
CA ILE A 64 5.63 5.78 0.87
C ILE A 64 5.53 7.01 1.78
N ALA A 65 6.13 6.92 2.96
CA ALA A 65 6.30 8.06 3.84
C ALA A 65 7.71 8.08 4.46
N THR A 66 8.28 9.26 4.51
CA THR A 66 9.54 9.59 5.21
C THR A 66 9.29 10.79 6.13
N ALA A 67 10.28 11.27 6.85
CA ALA A 67 10.15 12.48 7.66
C ALA A 67 9.71 13.70 6.85
N ASP A 68 10.17 13.80 5.60
CA ASP A 68 10.03 15.02 4.78
C ASP A 68 9.05 14.87 3.61
N TRP A 69 8.57 13.66 3.33
CA TRP A 69 7.69 13.40 2.20
C TRP A 69 6.77 12.22 2.44
N SER A 70 5.53 12.35 1.99
CA SER A 70 4.61 11.21 1.90
C SER A 70 3.79 11.30 0.62
N GLY A 71 3.45 10.15 0.07
CA GLY A 71 2.61 10.09 -1.12
C GLY A 71 2.22 8.68 -1.50
N TYR A 72 1.13 8.61 -2.27
CA TYR A 72 0.67 7.40 -2.92
C TYR A 72 1.02 7.44 -4.41
N VAL A 73 1.58 6.36 -4.93
CA VAL A 73 2.02 6.24 -6.33
C VAL A 73 1.27 5.10 -7.00
N PRO A 74 0.19 5.38 -7.77
CA PRO A 74 -0.57 4.38 -8.51
C PRO A 74 0.15 3.99 -9.81
N PHE A 75 0.14 2.70 -10.18
CA PHE A 75 0.71 2.22 -11.43
C PHE A 75 0.03 0.97 -12.02
N GLY A 76 -1.13 0.54 -11.46
CA GLY A 76 -1.86 -0.64 -11.91
C GLY A 76 -3.37 -0.61 -11.67
N HIS A 77 -3.96 0.56 -11.32
CA HIS A 77 -5.40 0.67 -11.14
C HIS A 77 -6.17 0.63 -12.46
N GLY A 78 -7.35 0.01 -12.44
CA GLY A 78 -8.21 -0.07 -13.63
C GLY A 78 -8.90 1.23 -14.03
N GLY A 79 -8.94 2.24 -13.12
CA GLY A 79 -9.67 3.50 -13.32
C GLY A 79 -8.88 4.62 -14.00
N GLY A 80 -7.64 4.40 -14.39
CA GLY A 80 -6.75 5.47 -14.90
C GLY A 80 -5.95 6.17 -13.80
N GLY A 81 -5.29 7.30 -14.14
CA GLY A 81 -4.44 8.06 -13.21
C GLY A 81 -3.14 7.36 -12.81
N ASN A 82 -2.75 6.30 -13.52
CA ASN A 82 -1.54 5.55 -13.23
C ASN A 82 -0.29 6.21 -13.83
N LEU A 83 0.81 6.15 -13.10
CA LEU A 83 2.14 6.42 -13.63
C LEU A 83 2.66 5.21 -14.43
N ASP A 84 3.69 5.43 -15.27
CA ASP A 84 4.34 4.32 -15.99
C ASP A 84 4.98 3.35 -14.99
N LYS A 85 4.51 2.10 -14.99
CA LYS A 85 4.95 1.04 -14.08
C LYS A 85 6.47 0.83 -14.12
N ARG A 86 7.12 0.98 -15.29
CA ARG A 86 8.57 0.80 -15.42
C ARG A 86 9.33 1.92 -14.73
N ILE A 87 8.81 3.16 -14.80
CA ILE A 87 9.38 4.31 -14.11
C ILE A 87 9.26 4.11 -12.60
N VAL A 88 8.06 3.76 -12.12
CA VAL A 88 7.82 3.50 -10.68
C VAL A 88 8.68 2.35 -10.16
N CYS A 89 8.75 1.22 -10.86
CA CYS A 89 9.60 0.10 -10.44
C CYS A 89 11.10 0.47 -10.39
N ARG A 90 11.58 1.31 -11.32
CA ARG A 90 12.96 1.80 -11.29
C ARG A 90 13.20 2.71 -10.09
N TRP A 91 12.27 3.60 -9.80
CA TRP A 91 12.31 4.46 -8.65
C TRP A 91 12.29 3.66 -7.34
N LEU A 92 11.37 2.70 -7.19
CA LEU A 92 11.30 1.80 -6.03
C LEU A 92 12.61 1.03 -5.84
N LYS A 93 13.21 0.50 -6.92
CA LYS A 93 14.53 -0.17 -6.84
C LYS A 93 15.59 0.75 -6.25
N LYS A 94 15.60 2.02 -6.66
CA LYS A 94 16.57 3.01 -6.15
C LYS A 94 16.35 3.27 -4.66
N ILE A 95 15.16 3.66 -4.26
CA ILE A 95 14.88 4.09 -2.88
C ILE A 95 14.89 2.93 -1.87
N LEU A 96 14.42 1.73 -2.25
CA LEU A 96 14.37 0.58 -1.36
C LEU A 96 15.70 -0.17 -1.25
N SER A 97 16.67 0.11 -2.12
CA SER A 97 18.04 -0.42 -2.03
C SER A 97 18.95 0.37 -1.08
N GLY A 98 18.49 1.51 -0.56
CA GLY A 98 19.23 2.31 0.42
C GLY A 98 19.33 1.61 1.79
N PRO A 99 20.31 2.02 2.63
CA PRO A 99 20.58 1.38 3.92
C PRO A 99 19.57 1.73 5.02
N GLY A 100 18.75 2.77 4.85
CA GLY A 100 17.77 3.22 5.83
C GLY A 100 16.73 2.14 6.16
N ASP A 101 16.11 2.27 7.31
CA ASP A 101 15.10 1.34 7.81
C ASP A 101 13.85 1.36 6.93
N LYS A 102 13.25 0.19 6.73
CA LYS A 102 11.96 0.03 6.03
C LYS A 102 10.90 -0.42 7.04
N ILE A 103 9.89 0.42 7.24
CA ILE A 103 8.82 0.22 8.20
C ILE A 103 7.59 -0.27 7.43
N CYS A 104 7.09 -1.44 7.75
CA CYS A 104 5.91 -2.03 7.15
C CYS A 104 4.94 -2.51 8.23
N HIS A 105 3.71 -2.81 7.84
CA HIS A 105 2.75 -3.48 8.70
C HIS A 105 2.34 -4.81 8.07
N ASN A 106 2.79 -5.93 8.61
CA ASN A 106 2.81 -7.25 8.00
C ASN A 106 3.81 -7.31 6.82
N ALA A 107 5.06 -6.98 7.11
CA ALA A 107 6.15 -6.84 6.14
C ALA A 107 6.32 -8.02 5.18
N GLN A 108 5.98 -9.23 5.61
CA GLN A 108 6.05 -10.43 4.78
C GLN A 108 5.22 -10.29 3.49
N TYR A 109 4.06 -9.66 3.59
CA TYR A 109 3.17 -9.43 2.45
C TYR A 109 3.79 -8.47 1.44
N ASP A 110 4.20 -7.29 1.89
CA ASP A 110 4.77 -6.25 1.02
C ASP A 110 6.11 -6.68 0.41
N ILE A 111 7.00 -7.25 1.21
CA ILE A 111 8.30 -7.73 0.75
C ILE A 111 8.14 -8.87 -0.27
N GLY A 112 7.15 -9.74 -0.10
CA GLY A 112 6.83 -10.79 -1.05
C GLY A 112 6.47 -10.24 -2.43
N TRP A 113 5.57 -9.28 -2.49
CA TRP A 113 5.17 -8.61 -3.72
C TRP A 113 6.29 -7.78 -4.35
N LEU A 114 7.11 -7.07 -3.54
CA LEU A 114 8.28 -6.35 -4.03
C LEU A 114 9.30 -7.30 -4.67
N ARG A 115 9.53 -8.47 -4.07
CA ARG A 115 10.40 -9.51 -4.65
C ARG A 115 9.86 -10.03 -5.98
N GLN A 116 8.55 -10.26 -6.07
CA GLN A 116 7.90 -10.69 -7.31
C GLN A 116 8.09 -9.65 -8.44
N LEU A 117 8.05 -8.35 -8.11
CA LEU A 117 8.37 -7.26 -9.04
C LEU A 117 9.88 -7.14 -9.34
N GLY A 118 10.73 -7.98 -8.75
CA GLY A 118 12.18 -7.89 -8.87
C GLY A 118 12.78 -6.64 -8.22
N ILE A 119 12.16 -6.16 -7.14
CA ILE A 119 12.59 -4.99 -6.38
C ILE A 119 13.27 -5.47 -5.09
N PRO A 120 14.59 -5.32 -4.94
CA PRO A 120 15.30 -5.67 -3.72
C PRO A 120 15.01 -4.65 -2.62
N VAL A 121 14.77 -5.13 -1.41
CA VAL A 121 14.65 -4.29 -0.23
C VAL A 121 15.88 -4.52 0.64
N LYS A 122 16.59 -3.42 0.97
CA LYS A 122 17.78 -3.42 1.82
C LYS A 122 17.55 -2.54 3.05
N GLY A 123 18.47 -2.63 4.00
CA GLY A 123 18.34 -2.01 5.31
C GLY A 123 17.60 -2.92 6.30
N ARG A 124 17.38 -2.43 7.50
CA ARG A 124 16.61 -3.14 8.52
C ARG A 124 15.12 -3.05 8.17
N ILE A 125 14.41 -4.18 8.28
CA ILE A 125 12.95 -4.23 8.13
C ILE A 125 12.35 -4.19 9.52
N ILE A 126 11.47 -3.23 9.76
CA ILE A 126 10.69 -3.06 10.99
C ILE A 126 9.24 -3.40 10.67
N ASP A 127 8.74 -4.49 11.24
CA ASP A 127 7.35 -4.90 11.11
C ASP A 127 6.56 -4.45 12.34
N THR A 128 5.70 -3.45 12.17
CA THR A 128 4.92 -2.89 13.28
C THR A 128 3.87 -3.86 13.83
N MET A 129 3.39 -4.82 13.03
CA MET A 129 2.46 -5.85 13.50
C MET A 129 3.17 -6.83 14.43
N ILE A 130 4.36 -7.31 14.06
CA ILE A 130 5.18 -8.20 14.89
C ILE A 130 5.65 -7.46 16.14
N THR A 131 6.14 -6.21 15.98
CA THR A 131 6.58 -5.41 17.13
C THR A 131 5.46 -5.23 18.14
N ALA A 132 4.24 -4.93 17.70
CA ALA A 132 3.10 -4.78 18.62
C ALA A 132 2.75 -6.09 19.33
N SER A 133 2.86 -7.24 18.67
CA SER A 133 2.59 -8.54 19.30
C SER A 133 3.64 -8.92 20.35
N LEU A 134 4.87 -8.46 20.20
CA LEU A 134 5.93 -8.65 21.18
C LEU A 134 5.79 -7.70 22.40
N LEU A 135 5.20 -6.52 22.19
CA LEU A 135 4.96 -5.56 23.26
C LEU A 135 3.78 -5.93 24.14
N ASP A 136 2.74 -6.48 23.55
CA ASP A 136 1.53 -6.93 24.27
C ASP A 136 0.90 -8.10 23.52
N GLU A 137 1.16 -9.31 24.00
CA GLU A 137 0.67 -10.58 23.44
C GLU A 137 -0.83 -10.83 23.66
N ASN A 138 -1.47 -10.06 24.57
CA ASN A 138 -2.86 -10.27 24.96
C ASN A 138 -3.86 -9.41 24.18
N ARG A 139 -3.42 -8.71 23.13
CA ARG A 139 -4.31 -7.86 22.33
C ARG A 139 -5.25 -8.71 21.47
N PHE A 140 -6.49 -8.24 21.34
CA PHE A 140 -7.48 -8.88 20.45
C PHE A 140 -7.18 -8.66 18.96
N SER A 141 -6.44 -7.60 18.61
CA SER A 141 -6.13 -7.28 17.22
C SER A 141 -4.81 -6.54 17.11
N TYR A 142 -4.03 -6.93 16.10
CA TYR A 142 -2.79 -6.27 15.68
C TYR A 142 -2.95 -5.61 14.30
N SER A 143 -4.18 -5.40 13.83
CA SER A 143 -4.40 -4.68 12.58
C SER A 143 -3.91 -3.23 12.68
N LEU A 144 -3.44 -2.67 11.55
CA LEU A 144 -2.95 -1.29 11.53
C LEU A 144 -4.00 -0.31 12.06
N ASN A 145 -5.26 -0.52 11.71
CA ASN A 145 -6.37 0.32 12.18
C ASN A 145 -6.53 0.29 13.71
N ALA A 146 -6.48 -0.91 14.33
CA ALA A 146 -6.58 -1.04 15.78
C ALA A 146 -5.39 -0.39 16.48
N LEU A 147 -4.17 -0.63 16.00
CA LEU A 147 -2.97 -0.04 16.58
C LEU A 147 -2.93 1.48 16.41
N SER A 148 -3.31 1.99 15.25
CA SER A 148 -3.38 3.44 15.00
C SER A 148 -4.39 4.12 15.92
N PHE A 149 -5.54 3.50 16.13
CA PHE A 149 -6.54 4.02 17.07
C PHE A 149 -6.01 4.06 18.51
N ASP A 150 -5.42 2.95 18.97
CA ASP A 150 -4.98 2.81 20.35
C ASP A 150 -3.76 3.69 20.69
N TYR A 151 -2.80 3.80 19.77
CA TYR A 151 -1.56 4.55 20.00
C TYR A 151 -1.60 6.00 19.53
N LEU A 152 -2.39 6.32 18.50
CA LEU A 152 -2.40 7.63 17.85
C LEU A 152 -3.76 8.34 17.93
N GLY A 153 -4.83 7.67 18.38
CA GLY A 153 -6.18 8.19 18.37
C GLY A 153 -6.76 8.41 16.97
N LYS A 154 -6.16 7.78 15.93
CA LYS A 154 -6.54 7.94 14.51
C LYS A 154 -6.93 6.61 13.90
N THR A 155 -7.84 6.65 12.93
CA THR A 155 -8.18 5.49 12.09
C THR A 155 -7.63 5.66 10.68
N LYS A 156 -7.49 4.56 9.93
CA LYS A 156 -6.98 4.57 8.53
C LYS A 156 -7.80 5.46 7.58
N SER A 157 -9.07 5.75 7.90
CA SER A 157 -9.96 6.60 7.10
C SER A 157 -9.82 8.10 7.35
N GLU A 158 -9.00 8.48 8.33
CA GLU A 158 -8.79 9.88 8.75
C GLU A 158 -7.40 10.41 8.36
N ALA A 159 -6.65 9.64 7.56
CA ALA A 159 -5.31 9.95 7.09
C ALA A 159 -5.32 10.49 5.65
#